data_b6b9e41f6f1a5abeffaf3e76dcb32ddb
#
_entry.id   b6b9e41f6f1a5abeffaf3e76dcb32ddb
#
_cell.length_a   1.000
_cell.length_b   1.000
_cell.length_c   1.000
_cell.angle_alpha   90.00
_cell.angle_beta   90.00
_cell.angle_gamma   90.00
#
_symmetry.space_group_name_H-M   'P 1'
#
loop_
_entity.id
_entity.type
_entity.pdbx_description
1 polymer ?
#
loop_
_entity_poly.entity_id
_entity_poly.type
_entity_poly.pdbx_seq_one_letter_code
_entity_poly.pdbx_strand_id
1 'polypeptide(L)'
;FVMLDWSNVLVSSGGAMYLSVLDGLMYILARCAPGAKVVVNISWGTLAGPHDGSSILEAAMDQLIALYSGALQIAVPAGNAYQSRTHANATLAPGDAVALHWRVQPDDRTESFLELWLPEGAQGLTISVTPPGHSQPLPTLPMGQAGLWTGAHGAPLCGLIYPSSTALGTRGTCALLAIAPTFSRHASVATAPFGSWQVTLRNTGATATLFDAYIERDDVALGQNTGARQSYLEDARYDTSGNIGSFVDHPGDPTPIRRSGTFNSLSTGQNTVSVGGLREHASPSGHFALYSPRKPGPDARRPQRPGVKTVPDTVAVSDDNPALWGVLGAGSLSGSVVRLAGTSSSSPQLARDLINAP
;
A
#
# COMPACT_ATOMS: atom_id res chain seq x y z
N PHE A 1 -2.41 -14.60 -21.26
CA PHE A 1 -1.89 -13.29 -20.85
C PHE A 1 -2.96 -12.24 -21.08
N VAL A 2 -3.33 -11.48 -20.06
CA VAL A 2 -4.34 -10.42 -20.15
C VAL A 2 -3.65 -9.11 -19.81
N MET A 3 -3.72 -8.14 -20.71
CA MET A 3 -3.27 -6.77 -20.47
C MET A 3 -4.43 -5.95 -19.92
N LEU A 4 -4.20 -5.26 -18.83
CA LEU A 4 -5.15 -4.30 -18.28
C LEU A 4 -5.07 -2.98 -19.04
N ASP A 5 -6.20 -2.32 -19.21
CA ASP A 5 -6.24 -1.00 -19.82
C ASP A 5 -5.84 0.07 -18.82
N TRP A 6 -4.72 0.71 -19.08
CA TRP A 6 -4.19 1.81 -18.27
C TRP A 6 -4.62 3.19 -18.78
N SER A 7 -5.30 3.26 -19.92
CA SER A 7 -5.61 4.53 -20.59
C SER A 7 -6.52 5.45 -19.76
N ASN A 8 -7.28 4.87 -18.83
CA ASN A 8 -8.21 5.59 -17.96
C ASN A 8 -7.71 5.76 -16.53
N VAL A 9 -6.47 5.41 -16.25
CA VAL A 9 -5.88 5.60 -14.91
C VAL A 9 -5.48 7.05 -14.74
N LEU A 10 -6.25 7.79 -13.95
CA LEU A 10 -6.03 9.20 -13.66
C LEU A 10 -5.21 9.42 -12.37
N VAL A 11 -5.02 8.39 -11.57
CA VAL A 11 -4.40 8.47 -10.25
C VAL A 11 -3.16 7.60 -10.21
N SER A 12 -2.06 8.14 -9.75
CA SER A 12 -0.76 7.46 -9.68
C SER A 12 -0.71 6.30 -8.68
N SER A 13 -1.59 6.30 -7.68
CA SER A 13 -1.61 5.28 -6.61
C SER A 13 -2.00 3.87 -7.05
N GLY A 14 -2.58 3.71 -8.24
CA GLY A 14 -3.04 2.45 -8.77
C GLY A 14 -4.43 1.99 -8.27
N GLY A 15 -5.07 2.70 -7.35
CA GLY A 15 -6.41 2.34 -6.83
C GLY A 15 -7.48 2.25 -7.92
N ALA A 16 -7.37 3.05 -8.98
CA ALA A 16 -8.28 3.03 -10.13
C ALA A 16 -8.24 1.71 -10.94
N MET A 17 -7.21 0.88 -10.75
CA MET A 17 -7.06 -0.41 -11.45
C MET A 17 -7.99 -1.52 -10.96
N TYR A 18 -8.69 -1.34 -9.85
CA TYR A 18 -9.53 -2.39 -9.26
C TYR A 18 -10.57 -2.94 -10.23
N LEU A 19 -11.24 -2.06 -10.98
CA LEU A 19 -12.22 -2.47 -11.98
C LEU A 19 -11.57 -3.26 -13.12
N SER A 20 -10.42 -2.80 -13.62
CA SER A 20 -9.70 -3.48 -14.70
C SER A 20 -9.19 -4.85 -14.28
N VAL A 21 -8.78 -5.04 -13.03
CA VAL A 21 -8.39 -6.36 -12.50
C VAL A 21 -9.61 -7.29 -12.46
N LEU A 22 -10.76 -6.82 -11.98
CA LEU A 22 -11.98 -7.62 -11.95
C LEU A 22 -12.43 -7.99 -13.36
N ASP A 23 -12.44 -7.05 -14.29
CA ASP A 23 -12.76 -7.31 -15.70
C ASP A 23 -11.81 -8.35 -16.31
N GLY A 24 -10.52 -8.26 -15.99
CA GLY A 24 -9.51 -9.24 -16.42
C GLY A 24 -9.77 -10.64 -15.87
N LEU A 25 -10.17 -10.77 -14.61
CA LEU A 25 -10.56 -12.04 -14.00
C LEU A 25 -11.80 -12.63 -14.68
N MET A 26 -12.83 -11.81 -14.87
CA MET A 26 -14.06 -12.24 -15.56
C MET A 26 -13.78 -12.65 -17.01
N TYR A 27 -12.92 -11.92 -17.71
CA TYR A 27 -12.47 -12.27 -19.06
C TYR A 27 -11.78 -13.63 -19.13
N ILE A 28 -10.86 -13.93 -18.20
CA ILE A 28 -10.17 -15.21 -18.11
C ILE A 28 -11.19 -16.33 -17.87
N LEU A 29 -12.01 -16.19 -16.84
CA LEU A 29 -12.96 -17.22 -16.44
C LEU A 29 -14.00 -17.53 -17.52
N ALA A 30 -14.47 -16.53 -18.25
CA ALA A 30 -15.42 -16.71 -19.35
C ALA A 30 -14.83 -17.48 -20.55
N ARG A 31 -13.51 -17.66 -20.62
CA ARG A 31 -12.80 -18.35 -21.71
C ARG A 31 -12.21 -19.70 -21.31
N CYS A 32 -12.29 -20.05 -20.05
CA CYS A 32 -11.85 -21.37 -19.58
C CYS A 32 -12.88 -22.44 -19.94
N ALA A 33 -12.39 -23.63 -20.25
CA ALA A 33 -13.29 -24.78 -20.41
C ALA A 33 -13.99 -25.11 -19.09
N PRO A 34 -15.23 -25.62 -19.12
CA PRO A 34 -15.90 -26.10 -17.92
C PRO A 34 -15.03 -27.13 -17.17
N GLY A 35 -14.86 -26.94 -15.87
CA GLY A 35 -14.08 -27.83 -15.02
C GLY A 35 -12.54 -27.67 -15.15
N ALA A 36 -12.06 -26.71 -15.92
CA ALA A 36 -10.63 -26.44 -16.01
C ALA A 36 -10.07 -25.93 -14.66
N LYS A 37 -8.88 -26.44 -14.29
CA LYS A 37 -8.09 -25.86 -13.22
C LYS A 37 -7.50 -24.53 -13.70
N VAL A 38 -7.77 -23.46 -12.99
CA VAL A 38 -7.37 -22.09 -13.35
C VAL A 38 -6.48 -21.52 -12.24
N VAL A 39 -5.29 -21.10 -12.59
CA VAL A 39 -4.41 -20.37 -11.67
C VAL A 39 -4.12 -18.98 -12.27
N VAL A 40 -4.50 -17.95 -11.54
CA VAL A 40 -4.27 -16.56 -11.95
C VAL A 40 -3.15 -15.96 -11.10
N ASN A 41 -2.14 -15.39 -11.74
CA ASN A 41 -1.13 -14.58 -11.08
C ASN A 41 -1.41 -13.10 -11.34
N ILE A 42 -1.52 -12.32 -10.26
CA ILE A 42 -1.72 -10.86 -10.32
C ILE A 42 -0.44 -10.21 -9.77
N SER A 43 0.60 -10.06 -10.61
CA SER A 43 1.85 -9.40 -10.20
C SER A 43 1.74 -7.88 -10.13
N TRP A 44 0.66 -7.41 -9.56
CA TRP A 44 0.34 -6.01 -9.34
C TRP A 44 -0.17 -5.79 -7.92
N GLY A 45 -0.11 -4.55 -7.44
CA GLY A 45 -0.65 -4.19 -6.14
C GLY A 45 -0.48 -2.72 -5.82
N THR A 46 -1.18 -2.29 -4.80
CA THR A 46 -1.21 -0.93 -4.29
C THR A 46 -1.09 -0.93 -2.77
N LEU A 47 -0.75 0.23 -2.20
CA LEU A 47 -0.84 0.48 -0.76
C LEU A 47 -2.18 1.15 -0.38
N ALA A 48 -3.02 1.51 -1.36
CA ALA A 48 -4.37 2.01 -1.12
C ALA A 48 -5.28 0.88 -0.65
N GLY A 49 -6.09 1.14 0.37
CA GLY A 49 -7.06 0.19 0.87
C GLY A 49 -6.91 -0.20 2.34
N PRO A 50 -7.87 -0.97 2.87
CA PRO A 50 -7.98 -1.24 4.31
C PRO A 50 -6.95 -2.24 4.86
N HIS A 51 -6.25 -2.98 4.02
CA HIS A 51 -5.28 -4.01 4.39
C HIS A 51 -5.82 -5.06 5.39
N ASP A 52 -7.07 -5.45 5.24
CA ASP A 52 -7.76 -6.36 6.16
C ASP A 52 -8.65 -7.39 5.45
N GLY A 53 -8.52 -7.51 4.13
CA GLY A 53 -9.31 -8.41 3.30
C GLY A 53 -10.72 -7.93 3.00
N SER A 54 -11.09 -6.71 3.39
CA SER A 54 -12.45 -6.19 3.21
C SER A 54 -12.60 -5.25 2.01
N SER A 55 -11.55 -5.02 1.22
CA SER A 55 -11.69 -4.24 -0.02
C SER A 55 -12.65 -4.95 -0.99
N ILE A 56 -13.35 -4.15 -1.82
CA ILE A 56 -14.33 -4.71 -2.78
C ILE A 56 -13.65 -5.73 -3.71
N LEU A 57 -12.42 -5.46 -4.15
CA LEU A 57 -11.71 -6.39 -5.04
C LEU A 57 -11.30 -7.68 -4.32
N GLU A 58 -10.82 -7.60 -3.08
CA GLU A 58 -10.49 -8.79 -2.30
C GLU A 58 -11.73 -9.64 -2.02
N ALA A 59 -12.83 -9.01 -1.63
CA ALA A 59 -14.10 -9.68 -1.43
C ALA A 59 -14.62 -10.36 -2.73
N ALA A 60 -14.46 -9.71 -3.88
CA ALA A 60 -14.83 -10.28 -5.17
C ALA A 60 -13.92 -11.47 -5.54
N MET A 61 -12.62 -11.37 -5.34
CA MET A 61 -11.67 -12.49 -5.54
C MET A 61 -12.01 -13.68 -4.65
N ASP A 62 -12.26 -13.44 -3.37
CA ASP A 62 -12.63 -14.48 -2.41
C ASP A 62 -13.94 -15.18 -2.79
N GLN A 63 -14.94 -14.43 -3.25
CA GLN A 63 -16.20 -14.99 -3.75
C GLN A 63 -16.00 -15.81 -5.02
N LEU A 64 -15.21 -15.33 -5.98
CA LEU A 64 -14.90 -16.08 -7.20
C LEU A 64 -14.18 -17.41 -6.88
N ILE A 65 -13.18 -17.39 -6.00
CA ILE A 65 -12.47 -18.61 -5.58
C ILE A 65 -13.46 -19.60 -4.93
N ALA A 66 -14.32 -19.12 -4.05
CA ALA A 66 -15.33 -19.97 -3.40
C ALA A 66 -16.34 -20.56 -4.42
N LEU A 67 -16.78 -19.76 -5.39
CA LEU A 67 -17.72 -20.18 -6.44
C LEU A 67 -17.15 -21.30 -7.32
N TYR A 68 -15.86 -21.24 -7.61
CA TYR A 68 -15.17 -22.25 -8.42
C TYR A 68 -14.66 -23.47 -7.63
N SER A 69 -14.98 -23.54 -6.31
CA SER A 69 -14.80 -24.75 -5.47
C SER A 69 -13.42 -25.40 -5.58
N GLY A 70 -12.35 -24.59 -5.53
CA GLY A 70 -10.96 -25.06 -5.61
C GLY A 70 -10.38 -25.18 -7.02
N ALA A 71 -11.18 -25.08 -8.06
CA ALA A 71 -10.68 -25.04 -9.43
C ALA A 71 -10.03 -23.70 -9.80
N LEU A 72 -10.35 -22.61 -9.08
CA LEU A 72 -9.69 -21.30 -9.22
C LEU A 72 -8.75 -21.04 -8.04
N GLN A 73 -7.52 -20.67 -8.34
CA GLN A 73 -6.55 -20.16 -7.37
C GLN A 73 -5.98 -18.83 -7.87
N ILE A 74 -5.78 -17.87 -6.95
CA ILE A 74 -5.24 -16.55 -7.28
C ILE A 74 -4.00 -16.30 -6.41
N ALA A 75 -2.83 -16.13 -7.05
CA ALA A 75 -1.58 -15.77 -6.41
C ALA A 75 -1.36 -14.26 -6.51
N VAL A 76 -1.00 -13.62 -5.39
CA VAL A 76 -0.80 -12.18 -5.28
C VAL A 76 0.53 -11.91 -4.57
N PRO A 77 1.37 -10.98 -5.05
CA PRO A 77 2.61 -10.62 -4.36
C PRO A 77 2.30 -9.91 -3.04
N ALA A 78 3.09 -10.22 -2.01
CA ALA A 78 2.93 -9.59 -0.70
C ALA A 78 3.27 -8.09 -0.68
N GLY A 79 3.96 -7.59 -1.71
CA GLY A 79 4.36 -6.19 -1.82
C GLY A 79 5.86 -5.95 -1.63
N ASN A 80 6.29 -4.71 -1.85
CA ASN A 80 7.71 -4.34 -1.84
C ASN A 80 8.00 -3.14 -0.90
N ALA A 81 7.07 -2.79 -0.01
CA ALA A 81 7.12 -1.55 0.77
C ALA A 81 7.66 -1.70 2.20
N TYR A 82 8.27 -2.84 2.53
CA TYR A 82 8.69 -3.14 3.91
C TYR A 82 9.67 -2.13 4.52
N GLN A 83 10.50 -1.49 3.70
CA GLN A 83 11.47 -0.46 4.13
C GLN A 83 11.09 0.95 3.67
N SER A 84 9.89 1.14 3.10
CA SER A 84 9.51 2.41 2.46
C SER A 84 8.95 3.46 3.42
N ARG A 85 8.74 3.12 4.69
CA ARG A 85 8.16 4.03 5.70
C ARG A 85 6.79 4.58 5.27
N THR A 86 5.97 3.73 4.68
CA THR A 86 4.66 4.10 4.15
C THR A 86 3.50 3.71 5.06
N HIS A 87 3.80 3.16 6.24
CA HIS A 87 2.79 2.77 7.22
C HIS A 87 3.11 3.32 8.61
N ALA A 88 2.10 3.81 9.28
CA ALA A 88 2.14 4.11 10.72
C ALA A 88 0.87 3.62 11.40
N ASN A 89 0.99 3.16 12.64
CA ASN A 89 -0.18 2.85 13.44
C ASN A 89 0.05 3.13 14.92
N ALA A 90 -1.02 3.49 15.61
CA ALA A 90 -1.04 3.63 17.06
C ALA A 90 -2.47 3.56 17.59
N THR A 91 -2.59 3.29 18.89
CA THR A 91 -3.84 3.47 19.63
C THR A 91 -3.76 4.75 20.43
N LEU A 92 -4.70 5.67 20.22
CA LEU A 92 -4.81 6.92 20.92
C LEU A 92 -5.84 6.80 22.05
N ALA A 93 -5.44 7.01 23.29
CA ALA A 93 -6.38 7.13 24.41
C ALA A 93 -7.20 8.43 24.28
N PRO A 94 -8.34 8.54 25.00
CA PRO A 94 -9.09 9.80 25.07
C PRO A 94 -8.21 10.98 25.45
N GLY A 95 -8.23 12.02 24.63
CA GLY A 95 -7.41 13.23 24.81
C GLY A 95 -6.03 13.18 24.17
N ASP A 96 -5.53 12.00 23.80
CA ASP A 96 -4.22 11.86 23.16
C ASP A 96 -4.19 12.42 21.73
N ALA A 97 -2.98 12.78 21.34
CA ALA A 97 -2.70 13.19 19.95
C ALA A 97 -1.36 12.62 19.48
N VAL A 98 -1.26 12.36 18.19
CA VAL A 98 -0.03 11.97 17.50
C VAL A 98 0.18 12.85 16.27
N ALA A 99 1.41 13.25 16.01
CA ALA A 99 1.81 13.93 14.80
C ALA A 99 2.56 12.92 13.89
N LEU A 100 2.07 12.76 12.67
CA LEU A 100 2.75 12.06 11.58
C LEU A 100 3.44 13.12 10.72
N HIS A 101 4.72 12.95 10.50
CA HIS A 101 5.48 13.81 9.59
C HIS A 101 5.59 13.12 8.23
N TRP A 102 4.85 13.64 7.26
CA TRP A 102 4.78 13.13 5.91
C TRP A 102 5.67 13.94 4.97
N ARG A 103 6.77 13.32 4.55
CA ARG A 103 7.72 13.92 3.62
C ARG A 103 7.21 13.80 2.19
N VAL A 104 6.73 14.90 1.63
CA VAL A 104 6.40 15.04 0.21
C VAL A 104 7.64 15.56 -0.53
N GLN A 105 8.00 14.90 -1.63
CA GLN A 105 9.26 15.12 -2.32
C GLN A 105 9.23 16.38 -3.20
N PRO A 106 10.38 17.05 -3.39
CA PRO A 106 10.51 18.08 -4.42
C PRO A 106 10.45 17.44 -5.83
N ASP A 107 10.14 18.25 -6.82
CA ASP A 107 10.09 17.85 -8.24
C ASP A 107 9.15 16.68 -8.54
N ASP A 108 8.14 16.46 -7.72
CA ASP A 108 7.12 15.47 -7.94
C ASP A 108 6.00 16.02 -8.84
N ARG A 109 5.70 15.30 -9.89
CA ARG A 109 4.66 15.64 -10.89
C ARG A 109 3.35 14.91 -10.67
N THR A 110 3.31 14.08 -9.64
CA THR A 110 2.14 13.30 -9.27
C THR A 110 1.57 13.79 -7.95
N GLU A 111 0.30 13.54 -7.73
CA GLU A 111 -0.34 13.76 -6.45
C GLU A 111 0.18 12.73 -5.45
N SER A 112 0.33 13.15 -4.20
CA SER A 112 0.64 12.25 -3.08
C SER A 112 -0.61 12.03 -2.24
N PHE A 113 -0.85 10.79 -1.81
CA PHE A 113 -2.03 10.41 -1.04
C PHE A 113 -1.65 9.72 0.27
N LEU A 114 -2.42 10.03 1.31
CA LEU A 114 -2.35 9.37 2.61
C LEU A 114 -3.75 8.96 3.04
N GLU A 115 -3.94 7.68 3.27
CA GLU A 115 -5.17 7.11 3.81
C GLU A 115 -5.04 6.89 5.33
N LEU A 116 -6.08 7.27 6.05
CA LEU A 116 -6.21 7.04 7.49
C LEU A 116 -7.40 6.11 7.72
N TRP A 117 -7.10 4.89 8.10
CA TRP A 117 -8.10 3.85 8.34
C TRP A 117 -8.42 3.72 9.82
N LEU A 118 -9.69 3.81 10.14
CA LEU A 118 -10.25 3.66 11.49
C LEU A 118 -11.14 2.43 11.55
N PRO A 119 -11.18 1.72 12.69
CA PRO A 119 -12.12 0.61 12.87
C PRO A 119 -13.56 1.05 12.69
N GLU A 120 -14.42 0.09 12.33
CA GLU A 120 -15.86 0.31 12.28
C GLU A 120 -16.38 0.83 13.63
N GLY A 121 -17.23 1.84 13.58
CA GLY A 121 -17.80 2.48 14.77
C GLY A 121 -16.83 3.42 15.51
N ALA A 122 -15.59 3.58 15.08
CA ALA A 122 -14.69 4.57 15.66
C ALA A 122 -15.23 5.98 15.48
N GLN A 123 -15.18 6.76 16.55
CA GLN A 123 -15.65 8.14 16.55
C GLN A 123 -14.71 9.02 17.37
N GLY A 124 -14.83 10.33 17.16
CA GLY A 124 -14.10 11.33 17.97
C GLY A 124 -12.66 11.54 17.55
N LEU A 125 -12.18 10.97 16.46
CA LEU A 125 -10.88 11.32 15.92
C LEU A 125 -11.01 12.59 15.05
N THR A 126 -10.16 13.57 15.29
CA THR A 126 -10.04 14.78 14.46
C THR A 126 -8.69 14.83 13.76
N ILE A 127 -8.67 15.44 12.58
CA ILE A 127 -7.49 15.52 11.73
C ILE A 127 -7.19 16.99 11.46
N SER A 128 -5.94 17.40 11.66
CA SER A 128 -5.41 18.68 11.23
C SER A 128 -4.11 18.53 10.46
N VAL A 129 -3.86 19.44 9.52
CA VAL A 129 -2.71 19.38 8.62
C VAL A 129 -1.96 20.70 8.69
N THR A 130 -0.64 20.65 8.89
CA THR A 130 0.23 21.82 8.85
C THR A 130 1.17 21.67 7.66
N PRO A 131 1.05 22.54 6.64
CA PRO A 131 1.94 22.51 5.49
C PRO A 131 3.38 22.93 5.86
N PRO A 132 4.40 22.51 5.06
CA PRO A 132 5.75 22.97 5.24
C PRO A 132 5.87 24.49 5.25
N GLY A 133 6.66 25.03 6.18
CA GLY A 133 6.87 26.46 6.34
C GLY A 133 5.74 27.22 7.05
N HIS A 134 4.65 26.58 7.42
CA HIS A 134 3.56 27.16 8.20
C HIS A 134 3.73 26.81 9.69
N SER A 135 3.44 27.77 10.56
CA SER A 135 3.45 27.59 12.03
C SER A 135 2.09 27.19 12.60
N GLN A 136 1.02 27.37 11.82
CA GLN A 136 -0.35 27.05 12.24
C GLN A 136 -0.94 25.98 11.34
N PRO A 137 -1.73 25.05 11.90
CA PRO A 137 -2.44 24.06 11.11
C PRO A 137 -3.54 24.72 10.27
N LEU A 138 -3.87 24.07 9.18
CA LEU A 138 -5.12 24.27 8.46
C LEU A 138 -6.31 23.93 9.39
N PRO A 139 -7.54 24.36 9.07
CA PRO A 139 -8.70 24.05 9.90
C PRO A 139 -8.82 22.56 10.22
N THR A 140 -9.03 22.26 11.51
CA THR A 140 -9.19 20.87 11.98
C THR A 140 -10.54 20.31 11.51
N LEU A 141 -10.53 19.13 10.94
CA LEU A 141 -11.72 18.44 10.45
C LEU A 141 -12.10 17.27 11.33
N PRO A 142 -13.32 17.24 11.85
CA PRO A 142 -13.92 16.05 12.43
C PRO A 142 -14.48 15.11 11.35
N MET A 143 -14.81 13.90 11.75
CA MET A 143 -15.52 12.93 10.90
C MET A 143 -16.82 13.54 10.31
N GLY A 144 -17.14 13.19 9.09
CA GLY A 144 -18.30 13.70 8.35
C GLY A 144 -18.03 15.01 7.59
N GLN A 145 -16.79 15.48 7.56
CA GLN A 145 -16.43 16.72 6.87
C GLN A 145 -15.40 16.49 5.75
N ALA A 146 -15.34 17.48 4.87
CA ALA A 146 -14.30 17.58 3.86
C ALA A 146 -13.77 19.02 3.84
N GLY A 147 -12.48 19.16 3.52
CA GLY A 147 -11.81 20.44 3.39
C GLY A 147 -10.96 20.50 2.14
N LEU A 148 -10.95 21.65 1.49
CA LEU A 148 -10.07 21.96 0.36
C LEU A 148 -9.31 23.23 0.69
N TRP A 149 -7.99 23.17 0.62
CA TRP A 149 -7.12 24.32 0.81
C TRP A 149 -6.49 24.69 -0.52
N THR A 150 -6.62 25.97 -0.82
CA THR A 150 -6.21 26.53 -2.10
C THR A 150 -5.06 27.50 -1.92
N GLY A 151 -4.18 27.52 -2.90
CA GLY A 151 -3.13 28.52 -3.04
C GLY A 151 -3.63 29.78 -3.74
N ALA A 152 -2.70 30.54 -4.29
CA ALA A 152 -3.00 31.71 -5.11
C ALA A 152 -3.96 31.33 -6.27
N HIS A 153 -4.88 32.22 -6.57
CA HIS A 153 -5.89 32.07 -7.63
C HIS A 153 -6.86 30.88 -7.44
N GLY A 154 -7.03 30.37 -6.21
CA GLY A 154 -7.97 29.30 -5.91
C GLY A 154 -7.57 27.91 -6.35
N ALA A 155 -6.32 27.70 -6.74
CA ALA A 155 -5.82 26.40 -7.15
C ALA A 155 -5.74 25.43 -5.96
N PRO A 156 -6.27 24.20 -6.05
CA PRO A 156 -6.22 23.23 -4.97
C PRO A 156 -4.77 22.79 -4.69
N LEU A 157 -4.37 22.85 -3.43
CA LEU A 157 -3.04 22.41 -2.98
C LEU A 157 -3.10 21.19 -2.08
N CYS A 158 -4.15 21.10 -1.27
CA CYS A 158 -4.36 20.01 -0.33
C CYS A 158 -5.85 19.80 -0.12
N GLY A 159 -6.30 18.57 -0.11
CA GLY A 159 -7.69 18.20 0.17
C GLY A 159 -7.76 17.07 1.18
N LEU A 160 -8.75 17.12 2.07
CA LEU A 160 -9.06 16.05 3.01
C LEU A 160 -10.55 15.72 2.89
N ILE A 161 -10.85 14.45 2.68
CA ILE A 161 -12.20 13.89 2.75
C ILE A 161 -12.24 12.93 3.93
N TYR A 162 -13.11 13.22 4.90
CA TYR A 162 -13.26 12.39 6.10
C TYR A 162 -14.75 12.02 6.28
N PRO A 163 -15.23 10.93 5.65
CA PRO A 163 -16.64 10.53 5.68
C PRO A 163 -17.07 10.10 7.09
N SER A 164 -18.39 10.15 7.35
CA SER A 164 -19.00 9.71 8.62
C SER A 164 -19.38 8.24 8.63
N SER A 165 -19.26 7.55 7.49
CA SER A 165 -19.65 6.15 7.34
C SER A 165 -18.46 5.30 6.89
N THR A 166 -18.55 4.01 7.12
CA THR A 166 -17.62 3.04 6.55
C THR A 166 -17.63 3.12 5.02
N ALA A 167 -16.47 2.97 4.41
CA ALA A 167 -16.40 2.79 2.97
C ALA A 167 -17.14 1.51 2.57
N LEU A 168 -17.85 1.55 1.44
CA LEU A 168 -18.70 0.44 0.99
C LEU A 168 -17.94 -0.89 0.96
N GLY A 169 -18.44 -1.87 1.69
CA GLY A 169 -17.87 -3.22 1.78
C GLY A 169 -16.67 -3.35 2.72
N THR A 170 -16.12 -2.27 3.24
CA THR A 170 -14.96 -2.31 4.16
C THR A 170 -15.39 -2.43 5.62
N ARG A 171 -14.44 -2.81 6.48
CA ARG A 171 -14.63 -2.90 7.94
C ARG A 171 -14.20 -1.63 8.69
N GLY A 172 -14.11 -0.50 8.00
CA GLY A 172 -13.63 0.73 8.62
C GLY A 172 -13.96 1.98 7.83
N THR A 173 -13.68 3.12 8.43
CA THR A 173 -13.80 4.43 7.80
C THR A 173 -12.43 4.88 7.30
N CYS A 174 -12.35 5.34 6.07
CA CYS A 174 -11.14 5.91 5.49
C CYS A 174 -11.26 7.43 5.39
N ALA A 175 -10.31 8.17 6.01
CA ALA A 175 -10.09 9.56 5.68
C ALA A 175 -8.94 9.65 4.66
N LEU A 176 -9.18 10.30 3.52
CA LEU A 176 -8.23 10.46 2.44
C LEU A 176 -7.69 11.89 2.40
N LEU A 177 -6.39 12.03 2.58
CA LEU A 177 -5.65 13.28 2.40
C LEU A 177 -4.88 13.23 1.08
N ALA A 178 -5.11 14.23 0.23
CA ALA A 178 -4.45 14.40 -1.06
C ALA A 178 -3.63 15.70 -1.08
N ILE A 179 -2.41 15.65 -1.63
CA ILE A 179 -1.55 16.80 -1.84
C ILE A 179 -1.27 16.90 -3.34
N ALA A 180 -1.44 18.10 -3.89
CA ALA A 180 -1.17 18.37 -5.31
C ALA A 180 0.32 18.17 -5.64
N PRO A 181 0.68 17.97 -6.91
CA PRO A 181 2.06 17.88 -7.35
C PRO A 181 2.93 19.03 -6.84
N THR A 182 4.18 18.73 -6.49
CA THR A 182 5.14 19.77 -6.03
C THR A 182 5.87 20.42 -7.20
N PHE A 183 5.68 19.90 -8.40
CA PHE A 183 6.29 20.44 -9.61
C PHE A 183 5.32 20.39 -10.81
N SER A 184 5.32 21.46 -11.58
CA SER A 184 4.65 21.49 -12.89
C SER A 184 5.58 22.12 -13.94
N ARG A 185 5.53 21.59 -15.16
CA ARG A 185 6.19 22.22 -16.32
C ARG A 185 5.49 23.49 -16.82
N HIS A 186 4.25 23.69 -16.39
CA HIS A 186 3.44 24.84 -16.75
C HIS A 186 3.38 25.82 -15.59
N ALA A 187 3.93 27.00 -15.76
CA ALA A 187 4.00 28.04 -14.72
C ALA A 187 2.60 28.50 -14.23
N SER A 188 1.55 28.26 -15.02
CA SER A 188 0.17 28.59 -14.66
C SER A 188 -0.48 27.56 -13.73
N VAL A 189 0.13 26.38 -13.53
CA VAL A 189 -0.37 25.34 -12.65
C VAL A 189 0.26 25.52 -11.27
N ALA A 190 -0.58 25.75 -10.27
CA ALA A 190 -0.13 25.86 -8.89
C ALA A 190 0.40 24.50 -8.40
N THR A 191 1.46 24.56 -7.60
CA THR A 191 2.09 23.38 -7.00
C THR A 191 2.04 23.47 -5.49
N ALA A 192 1.92 22.32 -4.83
CA ALA A 192 2.00 22.25 -3.37
C ALA A 192 3.45 22.45 -2.89
N PRO A 193 3.67 22.95 -1.69
CA PRO A 193 5.01 23.03 -1.12
C PRO A 193 5.54 21.60 -0.84
N PHE A 194 6.78 21.33 -1.26
CA PHE A 194 7.49 20.12 -0.85
C PHE A 194 8.04 20.26 0.58
N GLY A 195 8.25 19.15 1.24
CA GLY A 195 8.80 19.13 2.59
C GLY A 195 8.00 18.26 3.54
N SER A 196 8.17 18.49 4.84
CA SER A 196 7.47 17.76 5.89
C SER A 196 6.10 18.37 6.14
N TRP A 197 5.05 17.65 5.76
CA TRP A 197 3.66 17.96 6.11
C TRP A 197 3.35 17.28 7.45
N GLN A 198 2.91 18.03 8.44
CA GLN A 198 2.51 17.46 9.72
C GLN A 198 1.02 17.15 9.70
N VAL A 199 0.68 15.86 9.81
CA VAL A 199 -0.71 15.39 9.96
C VAL A 199 -0.91 15.01 11.42
N THR A 200 -1.74 15.77 12.13
CA THR A 200 -2.01 15.56 13.54
C THR A 200 -3.37 14.90 13.71
N LEU A 201 -3.36 13.75 14.37
CA LEU A 201 -4.54 13.00 14.77
C LEU A 201 -4.76 13.23 16.26
N ARG A 202 -5.97 13.63 16.66
CA ARG A 202 -6.35 13.78 18.08
C ARG A 202 -7.61 13.00 18.36
N ASN A 203 -7.57 12.19 19.42
CA ASN A 203 -8.75 11.51 19.91
C ASN A 203 -9.51 12.43 20.89
N THR A 204 -10.65 12.95 20.45
CA THR A 204 -11.59 13.73 21.26
C THR A 204 -12.76 12.91 21.76
N GLY A 205 -12.79 11.61 21.43
CA GLY A 205 -13.80 10.66 21.86
C GLY A 205 -13.59 10.14 23.28
N ALA A 206 -14.50 9.30 23.74
CA ALA A 206 -14.48 8.72 25.08
C ALA A 206 -13.73 7.37 25.16
N THR A 207 -13.38 6.77 24.03
CA THR A 207 -12.74 5.45 23.99
C THR A 207 -11.41 5.52 23.24
N ALA A 208 -10.50 4.62 23.59
CA ALA A 208 -9.25 4.48 22.86
C ALA A 208 -9.53 4.04 21.42
N THR A 209 -8.88 4.69 20.46
CA THR A 209 -9.09 4.47 19.03
C THR A 209 -7.78 4.09 18.36
N LEU A 210 -7.78 2.93 17.70
CA LEU A 210 -6.70 2.50 16.82
C LEU A 210 -6.83 3.23 15.47
N PHE A 211 -5.72 3.61 14.87
CA PHE A 211 -5.64 4.02 13.47
C PHE A 211 -4.53 3.29 12.75
N ASP A 212 -4.69 3.11 11.45
CA ASP A 212 -3.65 2.77 10.50
C ASP A 212 -3.54 3.91 9.46
N ALA A 213 -2.33 4.37 9.18
CA ALA A 213 -2.05 5.39 8.18
C ALA A 213 -1.20 4.78 7.08
N TYR A 214 -1.65 4.84 5.84
CA TYR A 214 -0.92 4.35 4.67
C TYR A 214 -0.64 5.48 3.70
N ILE A 215 0.62 5.63 3.30
CA ILE A 215 0.97 6.45 2.14
C ILE A 215 0.83 5.57 0.91
N GLU A 216 0.02 6.04 -0.03
CA GLU A 216 -0.17 5.33 -1.29
C GLU A 216 1.10 5.38 -2.14
N ARG A 217 1.18 4.49 -3.10
CA ARG A 217 2.30 4.44 -4.01
C ARG A 217 2.22 5.58 -5.01
N ASP A 218 3.31 6.33 -5.15
CA ASP A 218 3.46 7.36 -6.16
C ASP A 218 4.09 6.74 -7.42
N ASP A 219 3.26 6.36 -8.37
CA ASP A 219 3.71 5.82 -9.65
C ASP A 219 3.79 6.91 -10.71
N VAL A 220 4.65 6.68 -11.69
CA VAL A 220 4.79 7.59 -12.83
C VAL A 220 3.48 7.57 -13.63
N ALA A 221 2.96 8.76 -13.93
CA ALA A 221 1.76 8.88 -14.75
C ALA A 221 1.93 8.20 -16.11
N LEU A 222 0.86 7.63 -16.65
CA LEU A 222 0.87 6.93 -17.92
C LEU A 222 1.48 7.78 -19.02
N GLY A 223 2.35 7.20 -19.82
CA GLY A 223 3.06 7.88 -20.91
C GLY A 223 4.23 8.76 -20.49
N GLN A 224 4.54 8.80 -19.19
CA GLN A 224 5.72 9.47 -18.65
C GLN A 224 6.76 8.44 -18.22
N ASN A 225 8.04 8.72 -18.44
CA ASN A 225 9.14 7.84 -18.03
C ASN A 225 9.69 8.19 -16.66
N THR A 226 9.41 9.40 -16.17
CA THR A 226 9.90 9.93 -14.89
C THR A 226 8.91 10.95 -14.35
N GLY A 227 9.00 11.24 -13.06
CA GLY A 227 8.27 12.37 -12.48
C GLY A 227 7.56 12.07 -11.19
N ALA A 228 7.26 10.81 -10.91
CA ALA A 228 6.77 10.40 -9.60
C ALA A 228 7.93 10.27 -8.60
N ARG A 229 7.69 10.70 -7.37
CA ARG A 229 8.66 10.61 -6.27
C ARG A 229 7.96 10.16 -5.00
N GLN A 230 8.19 8.90 -4.64
CA GLN A 230 7.56 8.30 -3.47
C GLN A 230 7.71 9.16 -2.22
N SER A 231 6.61 9.60 -1.68
CA SER A 231 6.51 10.24 -0.38
C SER A 231 6.56 9.20 0.75
N TYR A 232 6.94 9.60 1.95
CA TYR A 232 7.12 8.68 3.08
C TYR A 232 6.98 9.38 4.43
N LEU A 233 6.76 8.59 5.47
CA LEU A 233 6.74 9.08 6.85
C LEU A 233 8.17 9.22 7.37
N GLU A 234 8.44 10.32 8.07
CA GLU A 234 9.72 10.56 8.72
C GLU A 234 9.56 10.75 10.22
N ASP A 235 10.46 10.18 10.99
CA ASP A 235 10.58 10.38 12.43
C ASP A 235 12.02 10.11 12.82
N ALA A 236 12.68 11.08 13.41
CA ALA A 236 14.07 10.95 13.84
C ALA A 236 14.27 9.87 14.93
N ARG A 237 13.20 9.45 15.59
CA ARG A 237 13.22 8.39 16.60
C ARG A 237 13.11 6.98 16.00
N TYR A 238 12.85 6.88 14.69
CA TYR A 238 12.75 5.59 14.02
C TYR A 238 14.16 5.07 13.77
N ASP A 239 14.47 3.98 14.44
CA ASP A 239 15.84 3.44 14.48
C ASP A 239 16.25 2.77 13.16
N THR A 240 17.56 2.79 12.93
CA THR A 240 18.19 2.06 11.84
C THR A 240 19.19 1.08 12.41
N SER A 241 19.18 -0.16 11.94
CA SER A 241 20.10 -1.20 12.39
C SER A 241 21.01 -1.69 11.28
N GLY A 242 22.13 -2.20 11.70
CA GLY A 242 23.09 -2.87 10.85
C GLY A 242 23.85 -1.97 9.88
N ASN A 243 24.78 -2.58 9.16
CA ASN A 243 25.69 -1.88 8.25
C ASN A 243 25.03 -1.30 7.00
N ILE A 244 23.76 -1.60 6.76
CA ILE A 244 23.01 -1.15 5.58
C ILE A 244 21.95 -0.10 5.92
N GLY A 245 21.86 0.35 7.20
CA GLY A 245 20.93 1.39 7.62
C GLY A 245 19.44 1.01 7.44
N SER A 246 19.10 -0.27 7.55
CA SER A 246 17.71 -0.72 7.47
C SER A 246 16.91 -0.24 8.68
N PHE A 247 15.70 0.25 8.45
CA PHE A 247 14.77 0.57 9.53
C PHE A 247 14.35 -0.69 10.28
N VAL A 248 14.20 -0.57 11.60
CA VAL A 248 13.86 -1.68 12.49
C VAL A 248 12.76 -1.27 13.45
N ASP A 249 11.74 -2.13 13.58
CA ASP A 249 10.71 -1.96 14.61
C ASP A 249 11.22 -2.61 15.90
N HIS A 250 11.38 -1.83 16.95
CA HIS A 250 11.73 -2.32 18.28
C HIS A 250 10.55 -2.28 19.24
N PRO A 251 10.47 -3.20 20.20
CA PRO A 251 9.55 -3.07 21.33
C PRO A 251 9.85 -1.77 22.11
N GLY A 252 8.83 -0.89 22.35
CA GLY A 252 9.02 0.37 23.06
C GLY A 252 9.37 1.58 22.18
N ASP A 253 9.48 1.44 20.81
CA ASP A 253 9.71 2.57 19.92
C ASP A 253 8.68 3.68 20.14
N PRO A 254 9.10 4.91 20.34
CA PRO A 254 8.19 6.03 20.51
C PRO A 254 7.55 6.49 19.18
N THR A 255 8.07 6.00 18.05
CA THR A 255 7.55 6.35 16.71
C THR A 255 6.32 5.52 16.37
N PRO A 256 5.29 6.09 15.71
CA PRO A 256 4.19 5.32 15.14
C PRO A 256 4.52 4.61 13.84
N ILE A 257 5.64 4.93 13.18
CA ILE A 257 6.03 4.33 11.91
C ILE A 257 6.34 2.84 12.08
N ARG A 258 5.90 2.01 11.14
CA ARG A 258 6.05 0.55 11.18
C ARG A 258 6.45 0.00 9.81
N ARG A 259 7.31 -1.03 9.83
CA ARG A 259 7.54 -1.90 8.66
C ARG A 259 6.43 -2.92 8.52
N SER A 260 5.94 -3.42 9.66
CA SER A 260 4.82 -4.35 9.67
C SER A 260 3.56 -3.69 9.09
N GLY A 261 2.78 -4.45 8.34
CA GLY A 261 1.56 -3.94 7.72
C GLY A 261 1.74 -3.29 6.33
N THR A 262 2.96 -3.14 5.83
CA THR A 262 3.27 -2.58 4.51
C THR A 262 3.08 -3.60 3.37
N PHE A 263 2.03 -4.41 3.46
CA PHE A 263 1.74 -5.36 2.37
C PHE A 263 0.97 -4.67 1.24
N ASN A 264 0.98 -5.34 0.10
CA ASN A 264 0.02 -5.09 -0.96
C ASN A 264 -1.42 -5.23 -0.41
N SER A 265 -2.22 -4.20 -0.58
CA SER A 265 -3.59 -4.18 -0.06
C SER A 265 -4.51 -5.26 -0.64
N LEU A 266 -4.11 -5.91 -1.74
CA LEU A 266 -4.83 -7.03 -2.36
C LEU A 266 -4.38 -8.40 -1.83
N SER A 267 -3.41 -8.44 -0.95
CA SER A 267 -2.82 -9.70 -0.48
C SER A 267 -3.46 -10.24 0.79
N THR A 268 -4.42 -9.52 1.37
CA THR A 268 -5.05 -9.86 2.65
C THR A 268 -6.40 -10.58 2.51
N GLY A 269 -6.87 -10.83 1.29
CA GLY A 269 -8.04 -11.68 1.00
C GLY A 269 -7.91 -13.07 1.61
N GLN A 270 -9.01 -13.65 2.06
CA GLN A 270 -9.00 -14.91 2.83
C GLN A 270 -8.60 -16.11 1.97
N ASN A 271 -9.01 -16.13 0.70
CA ASN A 271 -8.85 -17.25 -0.21
C ASN A 271 -7.72 -17.06 -1.25
N THR A 272 -7.22 -15.85 -1.42
CA THR A 272 -6.05 -15.58 -2.27
C THR A 272 -4.77 -16.08 -1.60
N VAL A 273 -3.73 -16.41 -2.37
CA VAL A 273 -2.44 -16.83 -1.82
C VAL A 273 -1.43 -15.69 -1.95
N SER A 274 -1.00 -15.16 -0.81
CA SER A 274 -0.01 -14.08 -0.72
C SER A 274 1.41 -14.61 -0.72
N VAL A 275 2.27 -14.08 -1.59
CA VAL A 275 3.63 -14.58 -1.82
C VAL A 275 4.67 -13.54 -1.45
N GLY A 276 5.50 -13.84 -0.45
CA GLY A 276 6.66 -13.06 -0.05
C GLY A 276 7.91 -13.40 -0.88
N GLY A 277 8.91 -12.53 -0.82
CA GLY A 277 10.17 -12.68 -1.54
C GLY A 277 11.33 -13.18 -0.68
N LEU A 278 12.07 -14.15 -1.15
CA LEU A 278 13.31 -14.65 -0.54
C LEU A 278 14.55 -14.29 -1.37
N ARG A 279 15.67 -14.17 -0.68
CA ARG A 279 17.02 -14.14 -1.27
C ARG A 279 17.62 -15.54 -1.23
N GLU A 280 17.90 -16.14 -2.39
CA GLU A 280 18.32 -17.55 -2.48
C GLU A 280 19.63 -17.84 -1.76
N HIS A 281 20.62 -16.97 -1.88
CA HIS A 281 21.97 -17.17 -1.34
C HIS A 281 22.23 -16.42 -0.03
N ALA A 282 21.19 -15.95 0.65
CA ALA A 282 21.36 -15.41 2.00
C ALA A 282 21.54 -16.58 2.98
N SER A 283 22.40 -16.38 4.02
CA SER A 283 22.75 -17.32 5.10
C SER A 283 21.64 -18.34 5.50
N PRO A 284 21.97 -19.50 6.10
CA PRO A 284 21.06 -20.65 6.35
C PRO A 284 19.73 -20.36 7.02
N SER A 285 19.54 -19.15 7.55
CA SER A 285 18.29 -18.70 8.17
C SER A 285 17.24 -18.17 7.19
N GLY A 286 17.43 -18.34 5.87
CA GLY A 286 16.44 -17.98 4.83
C GLY A 286 15.98 -16.53 4.95
N HIS A 287 16.75 -15.58 4.43
CA HIS A 287 16.39 -14.18 4.61
C HIS A 287 15.39 -13.73 3.56
N PHE A 288 14.30 -13.14 4.03
CA PHE A 288 13.42 -12.34 3.19
C PHE A 288 14.20 -11.27 2.45
N ALA A 289 13.82 -10.97 1.23
CA ALA A 289 14.28 -9.77 0.55
C ALA A 289 13.95 -8.53 1.40
N LEU A 290 14.85 -7.54 1.43
CA LEU A 290 14.70 -6.38 2.33
C LEU A 290 13.39 -5.62 2.13
N TYR A 291 12.90 -5.60 0.91
CA TYR A 291 11.65 -4.94 0.52
C TYR A 291 10.40 -5.78 0.79
N SER A 292 10.55 -7.11 0.99
CA SER A 292 9.41 -8.00 1.16
C SER A 292 8.82 -7.92 2.57
N PRO A 293 7.51 -7.70 2.70
CA PRO A 293 6.81 -7.84 3.97
C PRO A 293 7.01 -9.24 4.57
N ARG A 294 6.97 -9.30 5.88
CA ARG A 294 7.16 -10.52 6.67
C ARG A 294 5.98 -10.71 7.59
N LYS A 295 5.71 -11.94 7.98
CA LYS A 295 4.80 -12.19 9.09
C LYS A 295 5.30 -11.42 10.31
N PRO A 296 4.40 -10.74 11.05
CA PRO A 296 4.77 -10.07 12.27
C PRO A 296 5.45 -11.08 13.22
N GLY A 297 6.60 -10.71 13.76
CA GLY A 297 7.21 -11.47 14.85
C GLY A 297 6.38 -11.36 16.14
N PRO A 298 6.72 -12.11 17.18
CA PRO A 298 6.01 -12.07 18.46
C PRO A 298 6.02 -10.68 19.11
N ASP A 299 6.97 -9.82 18.72
CA ASP A 299 7.13 -8.45 19.22
C ASP A 299 6.45 -7.41 18.31
N ALA A 300 5.74 -7.83 17.27
CA ALA A 300 5.06 -6.91 16.38
C ALA A 300 3.93 -6.22 17.17
N ARG A 301 4.08 -4.93 17.36
CA ARG A 301 3.16 -4.08 18.10
C ARG A 301 1.85 -3.77 17.39
N ARG A 302 1.62 -4.34 16.23
CA ARG A 302 0.34 -4.20 15.58
C ARG A 302 -0.69 -5.02 16.35
N PRO A 303 -1.68 -4.39 16.98
CA PRO A 303 -2.87 -5.10 17.34
C PRO A 303 -3.43 -5.71 16.07
N GLN A 304 -3.31 -7.01 15.90
CA GLN A 304 -3.98 -7.68 14.79
C GLN A 304 -5.48 -7.46 14.96
N ARG A 305 -6.08 -6.84 13.98
CA ARG A 305 -7.55 -6.76 13.95
C ARG A 305 -8.07 -8.20 13.88
N PRO A 306 -9.05 -8.57 14.69
CA PRO A 306 -9.63 -9.90 14.63
C PRO A 306 -10.11 -10.23 13.23
N GLY A 307 -9.79 -11.42 12.71
CA GLY A 307 -10.18 -11.88 11.39
C GLY A 307 -9.34 -11.37 10.22
N VAL A 308 -8.27 -10.61 10.47
CA VAL A 308 -7.32 -10.22 9.43
C VAL A 308 -6.32 -11.36 9.19
N LYS A 309 -6.18 -11.73 7.92
CA LYS A 309 -5.23 -12.75 7.48
C LYS A 309 -3.79 -12.28 7.73
N THR A 310 -2.97 -13.18 8.23
CA THR A 310 -1.53 -12.94 8.39
C THR A 310 -0.82 -13.27 7.08
N VAL A 311 -0.20 -12.29 6.45
CA VAL A 311 0.53 -12.43 5.18
C VAL A 311 2.04 -12.22 5.36
N PRO A 312 2.88 -12.76 4.46
CA PRO A 312 2.56 -13.65 3.33
C PRO A 312 2.18 -15.05 3.77
N ASP A 313 1.40 -15.79 2.94
CA ASP A 313 1.07 -17.21 3.20
C ASP A 313 2.27 -18.08 2.96
N THR A 314 3.00 -17.82 1.89
CA THR A 314 4.18 -18.53 1.45
C THR A 314 5.23 -17.59 0.88
N VAL A 315 6.37 -18.14 0.48
CA VAL A 315 7.50 -17.37 -0.07
C VAL A 315 8.07 -18.10 -1.28
N ALA A 316 8.62 -17.32 -2.23
CA ALA A 316 9.43 -17.85 -3.32
C ALA A 316 10.61 -16.90 -3.59
N VAL A 317 11.57 -17.36 -4.40
CA VAL A 317 12.78 -16.58 -4.67
C VAL A 317 12.43 -15.29 -5.43
N SER A 318 12.84 -14.16 -4.91
CA SER A 318 12.75 -12.85 -5.57
C SER A 318 14.11 -12.29 -5.96
N ASP A 319 15.19 -12.82 -5.36
CA ASP A 319 16.57 -12.44 -5.62
C ASP A 319 17.45 -13.70 -5.63
N ASP A 320 17.91 -14.12 -6.81
CA ASP A 320 18.70 -15.35 -7.01
C ASP A 320 20.22 -15.12 -6.93
N ASN A 321 20.65 -13.89 -6.67
CA ASN A 321 22.07 -13.54 -6.63
C ASN A 321 22.35 -12.52 -5.50
N PRO A 322 23.43 -12.69 -4.74
CA PRO A 322 23.76 -11.80 -3.63
C PRO A 322 24.20 -10.39 -4.07
N ALA A 323 24.73 -10.25 -5.28
CA ALA A 323 25.25 -8.98 -5.79
C ALA A 323 24.30 -8.30 -6.77
N LEU A 324 23.52 -9.07 -7.52
CA LEU A 324 22.55 -8.56 -8.51
C LEU A 324 21.15 -8.95 -8.09
N TRP A 325 20.38 -7.99 -7.69
CA TRP A 325 19.00 -8.19 -7.24
C TRP A 325 18.09 -8.70 -8.36
N GLY A 326 17.08 -9.46 -7.99
CA GLY A 326 16.09 -10.01 -8.88
C GLY A 326 16.42 -11.42 -9.38
N VAL A 327 15.45 -12.00 -10.05
CA VAL A 327 15.58 -13.28 -10.75
C VAL A 327 15.71 -13.04 -12.25
N LEU A 328 16.48 -13.91 -12.92
CA LEU A 328 16.66 -13.83 -14.35
C LEU A 328 15.40 -14.30 -15.07
N GLY A 329 14.89 -13.49 -15.96
CA GLY A 329 13.71 -13.78 -16.78
C GLY A 329 13.90 -13.41 -18.24
N ALA A 330 12.95 -13.80 -19.07
CA ALA A 330 12.92 -13.40 -20.47
C ALA A 330 12.64 -11.88 -20.61
N GLY A 331 13.39 -11.23 -21.47
CA GLY A 331 13.14 -9.84 -21.85
C GLY A 331 12.09 -9.70 -22.94
N SER A 332 11.74 -8.46 -23.28
CA SER A 332 10.75 -8.14 -24.31
C SER A 332 11.25 -8.28 -25.75
N LEU A 333 12.57 -8.29 -25.94
CA LEU A 333 13.19 -8.51 -27.24
C LEU A 333 13.63 -9.96 -27.38
N SER A 334 13.54 -10.52 -28.60
CA SER A 334 13.93 -11.89 -28.88
C SER A 334 15.38 -12.16 -28.45
N GLY A 335 15.56 -13.20 -27.61
CA GLY A 335 16.85 -13.59 -27.05
C GLY A 335 17.36 -12.70 -25.91
N SER A 336 16.63 -11.66 -25.54
CA SER A 336 17.01 -10.82 -24.39
C SER A 336 16.60 -11.43 -23.06
N VAL A 337 17.36 -11.10 -22.02
CA VAL A 337 17.07 -11.46 -20.64
C VAL A 337 17.08 -10.22 -19.77
N VAL A 338 16.26 -10.22 -18.73
CA VAL A 338 16.22 -9.14 -17.76
C VAL A 338 16.23 -9.71 -16.33
N ARG A 339 16.67 -8.91 -15.36
CA ARG A 339 16.48 -9.23 -13.95
C ARG A 339 15.32 -8.42 -13.41
N LEU A 340 14.38 -9.10 -12.76
CA LEU A 340 13.21 -8.52 -12.12
C LEU A 340 13.25 -8.84 -10.62
N ALA A 341 13.46 -7.81 -9.81
CA ALA A 341 13.36 -7.90 -8.37
C ALA A 341 11.93 -7.61 -7.91
N GLY A 342 11.58 -8.13 -6.74
CA GLY A 342 10.28 -7.87 -6.15
C GLY A 342 9.47 -9.13 -5.91
N THR A 343 8.51 -9.05 -5.00
CA THR A 343 7.57 -10.14 -4.76
C THR A 343 6.71 -10.47 -6.00
N SER A 344 6.65 -9.54 -6.95
CA SER A 344 6.07 -9.77 -8.29
C SER A 344 6.81 -10.82 -9.12
N SER A 345 8.09 -11.11 -8.81
CA SER A 345 8.86 -12.21 -9.41
C SER A 345 8.66 -13.52 -8.66
N SER A 346 8.29 -13.47 -7.39
CA SER A 346 8.02 -14.66 -6.56
C SER A 346 6.62 -15.23 -6.86
N SER A 347 5.63 -14.38 -7.02
CA SER A 347 4.23 -14.78 -7.21
C SER A 347 4.00 -15.70 -8.43
N PRO A 348 4.56 -15.45 -9.63
CA PRO A 348 4.38 -16.33 -10.79
C PRO A 348 5.07 -17.68 -10.63
N GLN A 349 6.11 -17.80 -9.81
CA GLN A 349 6.74 -19.10 -9.50
C GLN A 349 5.77 -19.96 -8.71
N LEU A 350 5.10 -19.40 -7.69
CA LEU A 350 4.04 -20.12 -7.00
C LEU A 350 2.89 -20.48 -7.93
N ALA A 351 2.44 -19.57 -8.81
CA ALA A 351 1.36 -19.86 -9.75
C ALA A 351 1.70 -21.05 -10.65
N ARG A 352 2.95 -21.15 -11.12
CA ARG A 352 3.46 -22.32 -11.86
C ARG A 352 3.39 -23.60 -11.01
N ASP A 353 3.78 -23.53 -9.75
CA ASP A 353 3.79 -24.69 -8.86
C ASP A 353 2.36 -25.13 -8.53
N LEU A 354 1.45 -24.19 -8.32
CA LEU A 354 0.03 -24.46 -8.09
C LEU A 354 -0.65 -25.13 -9.29
N ILE A 355 -0.38 -24.71 -10.54
CA ILE A 355 -0.98 -25.33 -11.72
C ILE A 355 -0.46 -26.74 -11.96
N ASN A 356 0.78 -27.02 -11.57
CA ASN A 356 1.43 -28.33 -11.72
C ASN A 356 1.20 -29.26 -10.52
N ALA A 357 0.63 -28.77 -9.43
CA ALA A 357 0.26 -29.62 -8.29
C ALA A 357 -0.84 -30.62 -8.69
N PRO A 358 -0.75 -31.88 -8.25
CA PRO A 358 -1.72 -32.93 -8.59
C PRO A 358 -3.15 -32.62 -8.11
#